data_c02387667486695a71cc78fe637e30a7
#
_entry.id   c02387667486695a71cc78fe637e30a7
#
_cell.length_a   1.000
_cell.length_b   1.000
_cell.length_c   1.000
_cell.angle_alpha   90.00
_cell.angle_beta   90.00
_cell.angle_gamma   90.00
#
_symmetry.space_group_name_H-M   'P 1'
#
loop_
_entity.id
_entity.type
_entity.pdbx_description
1 polymer ?
#
loop_
_entity_poly.entity_id
_entity_poly.type
_entity_poly.pdbx_seq_one_letter_code
_entity_poly.pdbx_strand_id
1 'polypeptide(L)'
;HKTNAYVISNGVNDSFVPPSQPPHNDKFTIVCSGRYSREKAQQQLLKAVAISKHKDEIRVILAGDGPRGSYLKALANRFDIDATFAFFSRDQMVKTLQNADLYVNTAIIEIEAIACMEAICCGAVPVICNSPRSATRFFAIGDNSLYEQYDIEDLASKIDYWFEHPEEKAERSKEYGATRRSFSQRECMEKMEAM
;
A
#
# COMPACT_ATOMS: atom_id res chain seq x y z
N HIS A 1 -20.99 -6.13 -35.09
CA HIS A 1 -21.04 -6.98 -33.89
C HIS A 1 -20.68 -6.09 -32.68
N LYS A 2 -21.65 -5.87 -31.76
CA LYS A 2 -21.33 -5.30 -30.43
C LYS A 2 -20.68 -6.42 -29.65
N THR A 3 -19.36 -6.37 -29.47
CA THR A 3 -18.64 -7.20 -28.51
C THR A 3 -18.83 -6.60 -27.12
N ASN A 4 -19.50 -7.30 -26.22
CA ASN A 4 -19.53 -6.92 -24.82
C ASN A 4 -18.13 -7.19 -24.23
N ALA A 5 -17.46 -6.14 -23.77
CA ALA A 5 -16.20 -6.26 -23.04
C ALA A 5 -16.49 -6.12 -21.54
N TYR A 6 -15.98 -7.05 -20.75
CA TYR A 6 -16.12 -7.03 -19.30
C TYR A 6 -14.74 -6.86 -18.67
N VAL A 7 -14.66 -6.06 -17.63
CA VAL A 7 -13.45 -5.91 -16.82
C VAL A 7 -13.69 -6.61 -15.50
N ILE A 8 -12.94 -7.68 -15.24
CA ILE A 8 -13.02 -8.45 -14.00
C ILE A 8 -11.62 -8.49 -13.38
N SER A 9 -11.53 -8.15 -12.11
CA SER A 9 -10.29 -8.24 -11.33
C SER A 9 -9.89 -9.70 -11.10
N ASN A 10 -8.58 -9.97 -10.99
CA ASN A 10 -8.09 -11.27 -10.53
C ASN A 10 -8.47 -11.58 -9.07
N GLY A 11 -8.85 -10.54 -8.33
CA GLY A 11 -9.27 -10.65 -6.95
C GLY A 11 -8.12 -10.90 -5.96
N VAL A 12 -8.46 -10.79 -4.70
CA VAL A 12 -7.57 -11.00 -3.55
C VAL A 12 -7.97 -12.28 -2.82
N ASN A 13 -6.99 -13.08 -2.42
CA ASN A 13 -7.22 -14.30 -1.67
C ASN A 13 -7.94 -14.02 -0.34
N ASP A 14 -8.90 -14.87 0.03
CA ASP A 14 -9.76 -14.69 1.20
C ASP A 14 -9.02 -14.73 2.56
N SER A 15 -7.74 -15.10 2.58
CA SER A 15 -6.88 -15.00 3.78
C SER A 15 -6.54 -13.57 4.18
N PHE A 16 -6.60 -12.61 3.24
CA PHE A 16 -6.39 -11.19 3.54
C PHE A 16 -7.65 -10.60 4.17
N VAL A 17 -7.65 -10.53 5.48
CA VAL A 17 -8.77 -10.07 6.31
C VAL A 17 -8.27 -9.05 7.33
N PRO A 18 -9.12 -8.12 7.78
CA PRO A 18 -8.74 -7.20 8.84
C PRO A 18 -8.34 -7.96 10.11
N PRO A 19 -7.46 -7.38 10.95
CA PRO A 19 -7.13 -7.96 12.23
C PRO A 19 -8.36 -7.95 13.17
N SER A 20 -8.41 -8.91 14.09
CA SER A 20 -9.46 -8.98 15.11
C SER A 20 -9.36 -7.85 16.15
N GLN A 21 -8.18 -7.26 16.30
CA GLN A 21 -7.90 -6.12 17.17
C GLN A 21 -7.03 -5.11 16.40
N PRO A 22 -7.15 -3.81 16.70
CA PRO A 22 -6.26 -2.81 16.11
C PRO A 22 -4.80 -3.15 16.35
N PRO A 23 -3.90 -2.86 15.40
CA PRO A 23 -2.47 -3.07 15.59
C PRO A 23 -1.96 -2.25 16.79
N HIS A 24 -1.06 -2.87 17.55
CA HIS A 24 -0.37 -2.20 18.64
C HIS A 24 1.12 -2.27 18.38
N ASN A 25 1.64 -1.20 17.79
CA ASN A 25 3.04 -1.07 17.42
C ASN A 25 3.77 -0.09 18.34
N ASP A 26 5.06 -0.31 18.54
CA ASP A 26 5.98 0.62 19.21
C ASP A 26 6.31 1.84 18.34
N LYS A 27 6.17 1.70 17.02
CA LYS A 27 6.37 2.75 16.01
C LYS A 27 5.26 2.69 14.95
N PHE A 28 4.98 3.86 14.36
CA PHE A 28 4.09 3.95 13.21
C PHE A 28 4.64 3.17 12.02
N THR A 29 4.00 2.06 11.69
CA THR A 29 4.51 1.08 10.73
C THR A 29 3.93 1.30 9.35
N ILE A 30 4.79 1.66 8.39
CA ILE A 30 4.43 1.84 6.98
C ILE A 30 4.90 0.63 6.19
N VAL A 31 3.98 0.01 5.45
CA VAL A 31 4.29 -1.11 4.56
C VAL A 31 4.22 -0.67 3.10
N CYS A 32 5.21 -1.06 2.31
CA CYS A 32 5.20 -0.93 0.85
C CYS A 32 5.67 -2.25 0.25
N SER A 33 4.83 -2.88 -0.56
CA SER A 33 5.12 -4.20 -1.13
C SER A 33 5.26 -4.18 -2.65
N GLY A 34 6.09 -5.07 -3.17
CA GLY A 34 6.31 -5.26 -4.59
C GLY A 34 7.77 -5.45 -4.99
N ARG A 35 7.99 -5.81 -6.25
CA ARG A 35 9.33 -5.98 -6.81
C ARG A 35 10.15 -4.69 -6.67
N TYR A 36 11.41 -4.79 -6.26
CA TYR A 36 12.31 -3.63 -6.19
C TYR A 36 12.81 -3.27 -7.60
N SER A 37 12.05 -2.40 -8.26
CA SER A 37 12.25 -2.00 -9.65
C SER A 37 12.02 -0.50 -9.86
N ARG A 38 12.35 0.02 -11.05
CA ARG A 38 12.21 1.45 -11.33
C ARG A 38 10.76 1.91 -11.34
N GLU A 39 9.89 1.10 -11.90
CA GLU A 39 8.46 1.38 -12.04
C GLU A 39 7.70 1.31 -10.70
N LYS A 40 8.21 0.55 -9.72
CA LYS A 40 7.65 0.51 -8.36
C LYS A 40 8.10 1.65 -7.47
N ALA A 41 9.22 2.29 -7.80
CA ALA A 41 9.69 3.57 -7.28
C ALA A 41 9.73 3.72 -5.74
N GLN A 42 10.01 2.64 -4.98
CA GLN A 42 10.04 2.61 -3.51
C GLN A 42 10.99 3.65 -2.88
N GLN A 43 11.97 4.15 -3.65
CA GLN A 43 12.83 5.25 -3.19
C GLN A 43 12.06 6.53 -2.85
N GLN A 44 10.85 6.74 -3.41
CA GLN A 44 10.03 7.89 -3.06
C GLN A 44 9.58 7.81 -1.60
N LEU A 45 9.14 6.62 -1.13
CA LEU A 45 8.78 6.42 0.27
C LEU A 45 9.95 6.71 1.21
N LEU A 46 11.15 6.14 0.94
CA LEU A 46 12.31 6.37 1.79
C LEU A 46 12.70 7.86 1.84
N LYS A 47 12.61 8.57 0.72
CA LYS A 47 12.86 10.01 0.69
C LYS A 47 11.80 10.81 1.45
N ALA A 48 10.53 10.44 1.33
CA ALA A 48 9.44 11.10 2.05
C ALA A 48 9.57 10.91 3.57
N VAL A 49 9.84 9.68 4.03
CA VAL A 49 10.09 9.42 5.45
C VAL A 49 11.32 10.20 5.96
N ALA A 50 12.36 10.36 5.14
CA ALA A 50 13.56 11.13 5.52
C ALA A 50 13.29 12.60 5.83
N ILE A 51 12.23 13.20 5.26
CA ILE A 51 11.83 14.59 5.48
C ILE A 51 10.54 14.73 6.31
N SER A 52 9.93 13.61 6.71
CA SER A 52 8.77 13.58 7.62
C SER A 52 9.13 14.19 8.97
N LYS A 53 8.20 14.92 9.58
CA LYS A 53 8.32 15.47 10.94
C LYS A 53 8.43 14.36 12.00
N HIS A 54 7.93 13.16 11.67
CA HIS A 54 7.82 12.00 12.57
C HIS A 54 8.80 10.88 12.20
N LYS A 55 9.86 11.18 11.44
CA LYS A 55 10.83 10.20 10.93
C LYS A 55 11.25 9.17 11.98
N ASP A 56 11.59 9.61 13.19
CA ASP A 56 12.15 8.75 14.24
C ASP A 56 11.11 7.84 14.89
N GLU A 57 9.82 8.17 14.72
CA GLU A 57 8.67 7.43 15.19
C GLU A 57 8.11 6.47 14.12
N ILE A 58 8.66 6.51 12.90
CA ILE A 58 8.21 5.70 11.77
C ILE A 58 9.15 4.50 11.58
N ARG A 59 8.54 3.33 11.32
CA ARG A 59 9.20 2.13 10.79
C ARG A 59 8.68 1.84 9.39
N VAL A 60 9.59 1.56 8.47
CA VAL A 60 9.25 1.19 7.08
C VAL A 60 9.51 -0.29 6.86
N ILE A 61 8.53 -1.01 6.31
CA ILE A 61 8.68 -2.40 5.84
C ILE A 61 8.56 -2.40 4.32
N LEU A 62 9.69 -2.65 3.64
CA LEU A 62 9.72 -2.90 2.21
C LEU A 62 9.64 -4.41 1.97
N ALA A 63 8.44 -4.86 1.56
CA ALA A 63 8.13 -6.27 1.36
C ALA A 63 8.32 -6.66 -0.11
N GLY A 64 9.43 -7.33 -0.41
CA GLY A 64 9.75 -7.75 -1.76
C GLY A 64 11.22 -8.01 -1.99
N ASP A 65 11.55 -8.18 -3.26
CA ASP A 65 12.93 -8.33 -3.75
C ASP A 65 13.05 -7.79 -5.17
N GLY A 66 14.27 -7.57 -5.64
CA GLY A 66 14.51 -7.15 -7.02
C GLY A 66 15.83 -6.41 -7.22
N PRO A 67 16.12 -6.01 -8.47
CA PRO A 67 17.44 -5.49 -8.86
C PRO A 67 17.82 -4.17 -8.17
N ARG A 68 16.86 -3.47 -7.58
CA ARG A 68 17.13 -2.23 -6.84
C ARG A 68 17.30 -2.42 -5.33
N GLY A 69 17.32 -3.64 -4.81
CA GLY A 69 17.42 -3.93 -3.38
C GLY A 69 18.64 -3.27 -2.72
N SER A 70 19.83 -3.42 -3.29
CA SER A 70 21.07 -2.81 -2.76
C SER A 70 20.98 -1.27 -2.75
N TYR A 71 20.40 -0.67 -3.78
CA TYR A 71 20.20 0.79 -3.85
C TYR A 71 19.23 1.28 -2.76
N LEU A 72 18.11 0.58 -2.56
CA LEU A 72 17.12 0.96 -1.55
C LEU A 72 17.69 0.82 -0.13
N LYS A 73 18.44 -0.25 0.16
CA LYS A 73 19.14 -0.43 1.44
C LYS A 73 20.17 0.67 1.69
N ALA A 74 20.98 1.01 0.68
CA ALA A 74 21.94 2.11 0.79
C ALA A 74 21.25 3.46 1.04
N LEU A 75 20.08 3.68 0.44
CA LEU A 75 19.31 4.90 0.62
C LEU A 75 18.71 4.98 2.04
N ALA A 76 18.16 3.88 2.56
CA ALA A 76 17.64 3.80 3.93
C ALA A 76 18.75 4.08 4.95
N ASN A 77 19.92 3.47 4.77
CA ASN A 77 21.09 3.71 5.63
C ASN A 77 21.55 5.17 5.55
N ARG A 78 21.60 5.75 4.34
CA ARG A 78 22.04 7.14 4.14
C ARG A 78 21.14 8.14 4.88
N PHE A 79 19.84 7.87 4.95
CA PHE A 79 18.87 8.73 5.60
C PHE A 79 18.58 8.32 7.04
N ASP A 80 19.25 7.29 7.55
CA ASP A 80 19.05 6.76 8.89
C ASP A 80 17.56 6.45 9.15
N ILE A 81 16.97 5.61 8.28
CA ILE A 81 15.57 5.19 8.37
C ILE A 81 15.49 3.81 9.00
N ASP A 82 14.65 3.64 10.01
CA ASP A 82 14.28 2.31 10.53
C ASP A 82 13.52 1.53 9.45
N ALA A 83 14.26 0.76 8.64
CA ALA A 83 13.71 0.06 7.48
C ALA A 83 14.04 -1.44 7.48
N THR A 84 13.01 -2.26 7.34
CA THR A 84 13.12 -3.71 7.13
C THR A 84 12.90 -4.05 5.66
N PHE A 85 13.79 -4.88 5.12
CA PHE A 85 13.72 -5.40 3.75
C PHE A 85 13.56 -6.91 3.81
N ALA A 86 12.42 -7.44 3.40
CA ALA A 86 12.15 -8.86 3.48
C ALA A 86 11.24 -9.35 2.35
N PHE A 87 11.41 -10.61 1.97
CA PHE A 87 10.46 -11.33 1.15
C PHE A 87 9.61 -12.21 2.08
N PHE A 88 8.29 -12.03 2.05
CA PHE A 88 7.37 -12.68 2.96
C PHE A 88 6.61 -13.82 2.26
N SER A 89 6.36 -14.92 2.98
CA SER A 89 5.30 -15.85 2.62
C SER A 89 3.93 -15.16 2.70
N ARG A 90 2.89 -15.78 2.14
CA ARG A 90 1.53 -15.23 2.20
C ARG A 90 1.09 -14.98 3.64
N ASP A 91 1.26 -15.94 4.53
CA ASP A 91 0.83 -15.81 5.93
C ASP A 91 1.59 -14.72 6.68
N GLN A 92 2.88 -14.57 6.39
CA GLN A 92 3.69 -13.48 6.93
C GLN A 92 3.21 -12.13 6.38
N MET A 93 2.88 -12.05 5.07
CA MET A 93 2.37 -10.82 4.46
C MET A 93 1.02 -10.41 5.05
N VAL A 94 0.09 -11.35 5.25
CA VAL A 94 -1.19 -11.07 5.94
C VAL A 94 -0.93 -10.45 7.31
N LYS A 95 -0.08 -11.07 8.13
CA LYS A 95 0.26 -10.54 9.46
C LYS A 95 0.95 -9.17 9.38
N THR A 96 1.84 -8.98 8.43
CA THR A 96 2.53 -7.70 8.22
C THR A 96 1.55 -6.59 7.86
N LEU A 97 0.61 -6.86 6.94
CA LEU A 97 -0.41 -5.90 6.53
C LEU A 97 -1.45 -5.64 7.63
N GLN A 98 -1.82 -6.65 8.41
CA GLN A 98 -2.71 -6.51 9.57
C GLN A 98 -2.10 -5.63 10.67
N ASN A 99 -0.78 -5.54 10.74
CA ASN A 99 -0.05 -4.70 11.69
C ASN A 99 0.45 -3.38 11.06
N ALA A 100 0.07 -3.08 9.81
CA ALA A 100 0.42 -1.83 9.17
C ALA A 100 -0.48 -0.70 9.65
N ASP A 101 0.12 0.42 10.05
CA ASP A 101 -0.60 1.67 10.27
C ASP A 101 -0.96 2.35 8.97
N LEU A 102 -0.10 2.22 7.96
CA LEU A 102 -0.28 2.80 6.65
C LEU A 102 0.29 1.86 5.57
N TYR A 103 -0.35 1.82 4.43
CA TYR A 103 0.21 1.18 3.23
C TYR A 103 0.56 2.25 2.20
N VAL A 104 1.78 2.25 1.66
CA VAL A 104 2.18 3.22 0.65
C VAL A 104 2.45 2.52 -0.67
N ASN A 105 1.71 2.90 -1.72
CA ASN A 105 1.93 2.44 -3.09
C ASN A 105 2.62 3.52 -3.91
N THR A 106 3.91 3.34 -4.18
CA THR A 106 4.73 4.29 -4.95
C THR A 106 4.81 3.97 -6.44
N ALA A 107 4.07 2.95 -6.91
CA ALA A 107 4.17 2.48 -8.28
C ALA A 107 3.70 3.53 -9.29
N ILE A 108 4.59 3.86 -10.23
CA ILE A 108 4.31 4.77 -11.34
C ILE A 108 3.72 4.07 -12.56
N ILE A 109 3.84 2.75 -12.63
CA ILE A 109 3.19 1.89 -13.62
C ILE A 109 2.60 0.70 -12.89
N GLU A 110 1.28 0.54 -12.99
CA GLU A 110 0.55 -0.57 -12.37
C GLU A 110 -0.74 -0.86 -13.13
N ILE A 111 -1.00 -2.15 -13.40
CA ILE A 111 -2.21 -2.56 -14.11
C ILE A 111 -3.36 -2.79 -13.13
N GLU A 112 -3.16 -3.57 -12.09
CA GLU A 112 -4.22 -3.95 -11.15
C GLU A 112 -3.88 -3.71 -9.67
N ALA A 113 -2.59 -3.66 -9.30
CA ALA A 113 -2.13 -3.41 -7.93
C ALA A 113 -2.74 -4.34 -6.86
N ILE A 114 -2.71 -5.64 -7.10
CA ILE A 114 -3.21 -6.68 -6.16
C ILE A 114 -2.67 -6.42 -4.74
N ALA A 115 -1.40 -6.08 -4.60
CA ALA A 115 -0.79 -5.80 -3.31
C ALA A 115 -1.42 -4.61 -2.56
N CYS A 116 -1.96 -3.61 -3.27
CA CYS A 116 -2.73 -2.53 -2.65
C CYS A 116 -4.11 -3.02 -2.18
N MET A 117 -4.77 -3.84 -3.00
CA MET A 117 -6.04 -4.47 -2.60
C MET A 117 -5.87 -5.39 -1.39
N GLU A 118 -4.78 -6.16 -1.33
CA GLU A 118 -4.43 -6.99 -0.16
C GLU A 118 -4.29 -6.16 1.12
N ALA A 119 -3.61 -5.00 1.03
CA ALA A 119 -3.45 -4.08 2.14
C ALA A 119 -4.81 -3.50 2.60
N ILE A 120 -5.65 -3.07 1.66
CA ILE A 120 -7.02 -2.60 1.93
C ILE A 120 -7.84 -3.71 2.59
N CYS A 121 -7.76 -4.94 2.10
CA CYS A 121 -8.44 -6.09 2.69
C CYS A 121 -7.98 -6.39 4.13
N CYS A 122 -6.74 -6.08 4.47
CA CYS A 122 -6.20 -6.20 5.83
C CYS A 122 -6.50 -4.98 6.72
N GLY A 123 -7.18 -3.95 6.21
CA GLY A 123 -7.59 -2.78 6.99
C GLY A 123 -6.57 -1.62 6.98
N ALA A 124 -5.47 -1.74 6.24
CA ALA A 124 -4.51 -0.64 6.10
C ALA A 124 -5.07 0.48 5.21
N VAL A 125 -4.90 1.73 5.64
CA VAL A 125 -5.20 2.90 4.81
C VAL A 125 -4.10 3.08 3.76
N PRO A 126 -4.42 3.16 2.46
CA PRO A 126 -3.40 3.36 1.45
C PRO A 126 -3.14 4.85 1.17
N VAL A 127 -1.86 5.19 0.94
CA VAL A 127 -1.42 6.41 0.26
C VAL A 127 -0.81 6.00 -1.09
N ILE A 128 -1.35 6.50 -2.16
CA ILE A 128 -1.16 6.00 -3.52
C ILE A 128 -0.59 7.08 -4.42
N CYS A 129 0.39 6.71 -5.26
CA CYS A 129 0.93 7.60 -6.30
C CYS A 129 -0.15 7.94 -7.35
N ASN A 130 -0.42 9.24 -7.54
CA ASN A 130 -1.32 9.75 -8.57
C ASN A 130 -0.65 9.72 -9.96
N SER A 131 -0.30 8.51 -10.42
CA SER A 131 0.28 8.34 -11.76
C SER A 131 -0.79 8.05 -12.80
N PRO A 132 -0.79 8.74 -13.96
CA PRO A 132 -1.73 8.44 -15.05
C PRO A 132 -1.52 7.05 -15.68
N ARG A 133 -0.38 6.41 -15.40
CA ARG A 133 -0.05 5.06 -15.88
C ARG A 133 -0.27 3.98 -14.82
N SER A 134 -0.94 4.31 -13.71
CA SER A 134 -1.23 3.37 -12.64
C SER A 134 -2.73 3.33 -12.36
N ALA A 135 -3.34 2.16 -12.50
CA ALA A 135 -4.74 1.94 -12.14
C ALA A 135 -4.98 1.99 -10.62
N THR A 136 -3.92 1.89 -9.82
CA THR A 136 -4.02 1.93 -8.35
C THR A 136 -4.65 3.23 -7.86
N ARG A 137 -4.45 4.36 -8.54
CA ARG A 137 -5.02 5.66 -8.17
C ARG A 137 -6.54 5.64 -8.03
N PHE A 138 -7.24 4.76 -8.74
CA PHE A 138 -8.68 4.62 -8.66
C PHE A 138 -9.19 3.93 -7.37
N PHE A 139 -8.29 3.40 -6.55
CA PHE A 139 -8.63 2.87 -5.23
C PHE A 139 -8.63 3.95 -4.14
N ALA A 140 -8.11 5.14 -4.42
CA ALA A 140 -8.01 6.20 -3.42
C ALA A 140 -9.39 6.72 -3.01
N ILE A 141 -9.61 6.85 -1.71
CA ILE A 141 -10.79 7.47 -1.11
C ILE A 141 -10.32 8.77 -0.43
N GLY A 142 -10.70 9.91 -1.00
CA GLY A 142 -10.33 11.25 -0.52
C GLY A 142 -8.89 11.65 -0.84
N ASP A 143 -8.61 12.95 -0.67
CA ASP A 143 -7.38 13.60 -1.13
C ASP A 143 -6.12 13.15 -0.38
N ASN A 144 -6.28 12.73 0.91
CA ASN A 144 -5.15 12.28 1.71
C ASN A 144 -4.72 10.83 1.39
N SER A 145 -5.43 10.14 0.50
CA SER A 145 -5.04 8.83 -0.04
C SER A 145 -4.29 8.91 -1.37
N LEU A 146 -4.09 10.11 -1.91
CA LEU A 146 -3.29 10.35 -3.12
C LEU A 146 -2.13 11.31 -2.84
N TYR A 147 -1.00 11.06 -3.47
CA TYR A 147 0.09 12.03 -3.57
C TYR A 147 0.54 12.19 -5.03
N GLU A 148 1.00 13.39 -5.38
CA GLU A 148 1.42 13.69 -6.74
C GLU A 148 2.70 12.94 -7.13
N GLN A 149 2.70 12.40 -8.33
CA GLN A 149 3.82 11.58 -8.84
C GLN A 149 5.14 12.36 -8.77
N TYR A 150 6.15 11.76 -8.14
CA TYR A 150 7.49 12.32 -7.88
C TYR A 150 7.53 13.47 -6.87
N ASP A 151 6.42 13.92 -6.33
CA ASP A 151 6.39 14.91 -5.27
C ASP A 151 6.64 14.23 -3.91
N ILE A 152 7.88 14.38 -3.44
CA ILE A 152 8.33 13.76 -2.18
C ILE A 152 7.76 14.52 -0.98
N GLU A 153 7.59 15.83 -1.11
CA GLU A 153 7.05 16.69 -0.05
C GLU A 153 5.56 16.41 0.15
N ASP A 154 4.81 16.22 -0.95
CA ASP A 154 3.40 15.83 -0.87
C ASP A 154 3.25 14.45 -0.24
N LEU A 155 4.06 13.45 -0.63
CA LEU A 155 4.04 12.12 0.02
C LEU A 155 4.36 12.21 1.52
N ALA A 156 5.36 13.02 1.90
CA ALA A 156 5.69 13.23 3.31
C ALA A 156 4.52 13.87 4.06
N SER A 157 3.87 14.88 3.47
CA SER A 157 2.69 15.54 4.07
C SER A 157 1.53 14.58 4.29
N LYS A 158 1.28 13.61 3.37
CA LYS A 158 0.25 12.59 3.54
C LYS A 158 0.60 11.58 4.65
N ILE A 159 1.87 11.22 4.76
CA ILE A 159 2.36 10.34 5.85
C ILE A 159 2.16 11.05 7.21
N ASP A 160 2.64 12.30 7.33
CA ASP A 160 2.49 13.10 8.55
C ASP A 160 1.02 13.29 8.91
N TYR A 161 0.16 13.56 7.91
CA TYR A 161 -1.27 13.70 8.13
C TYR A 161 -1.88 12.45 8.79
N TRP A 162 -1.63 11.26 8.24
CA TRP A 162 -2.19 10.02 8.80
C TRP A 162 -1.57 9.63 10.15
N PHE A 163 -0.35 10.06 10.41
CA PHE A 163 0.27 9.94 11.74
C PHE A 163 -0.45 10.81 12.77
N GLU A 164 -0.71 12.08 12.42
CA GLU A 164 -1.31 13.09 13.29
C GLU A 164 -2.82 12.92 13.49
N HIS A 165 -3.53 12.15 12.63
CA HIS A 165 -4.99 11.98 12.65
C HIS A 165 -5.42 10.51 12.79
N PRO A 166 -5.12 9.84 13.92
CA PRO A 166 -5.39 8.42 14.12
C PRO A 166 -6.88 8.07 14.11
N GLU A 167 -7.75 8.97 14.57
CA GLU A 167 -9.20 8.75 14.58
C GLU A 167 -9.77 8.76 13.14
N GLU A 168 -9.38 9.74 12.33
CA GLU A 168 -9.79 9.80 10.93
C GLU A 168 -9.21 8.62 10.15
N LYS A 169 -7.96 8.21 10.44
CA LYS A 169 -7.37 6.99 9.86
C LYS A 169 -8.22 5.76 10.16
N ALA A 170 -8.72 5.62 11.39
CA ALA A 170 -9.58 4.51 11.78
C ALA A 170 -10.94 4.52 11.05
N GLU A 171 -11.53 5.69 10.82
CA GLU A 171 -12.74 5.84 10.02
C GLU A 171 -12.48 5.50 8.55
N ARG A 172 -11.39 6.02 7.99
CA ARG A 172 -10.96 5.74 6.63
C ARG A 172 -10.72 4.25 6.39
N SER A 173 -10.10 3.57 7.36
CA SER A 173 -9.91 2.11 7.32
C SER A 173 -11.26 1.36 7.20
N LYS A 174 -12.30 1.81 7.90
CA LYS A 174 -13.65 1.23 7.79
C LYS A 174 -14.26 1.46 6.40
N GLU A 175 -14.09 2.66 5.85
CA GLU A 175 -14.58 2.97 4.49
C GLU A 175 -13.90 2.07 3.44
N TYR A 176 -12.59 1.90 3.53
CA TYR A 176 -11.85 0.97 2.68
C TYR A 176 -12.31 -0.48 2.90
N GLY A 177 -12.57 -0.87 4.15
CA GLY A 177 -13.10 -2.18 4.49
C GLY A 177 -14.43 -2.50 3.82
N ALA A 178 -15.28 -1.50 3.57
CA ALA A 178 -16.55 -1.66 2.86
C ALA A 178 -16.34 -2.05 1.36
N THR A 179 -15.20 -1.67 0.76
CA THR A 179 -14.88 -2.02 -0.64
C THR A 179 -14.34 -3.45 -0.79
N ARG A 180 -13.99 -4.12 0.30
CA ARG A 180 -13.32 -5.43 0.31
C ARG A 180 -14.05 -6.50 -0.50
N ARG A 181 -15.40 -6.52 -0.46
CA ARG A 181 -16.19 -7.51 -1.22
C ARG A 181 -15.92 -7.44 -2.72
N SER A 182 -15.74 -6.23 -3.27
CA SER A 182 -15.45 -6.06 -4.69
C SER A 182 -14.10 -6.63 -5.13
N PHE A 183 -13.22 -6.91 -4.17
CA PHE A 183 -11.88 -7.49 -4.40
C PHE A 183 -11.82 -8.99 -4.11
N SER A 184 -12.89 -9.62 -3.60
CA SER A 184 -12.89 -11.06 -3.29
C SER A 184 -12.61 -11.89 -4.54
N GLN A 185 -11.60 -12.74 -4.48
CA GLN A 185 -11.25 -13.66 -5.57
C GLN A 185 -12.44 -14.55 -5.92
N ARG A 186 -13.18 -15.02 -4.93
CA ARG A 186 -14.36 -15.84 -5.11
C ARG A 186 -15.44 -15.11 -5.91
N GLU A 187 -15.79 -13.88 -5.52
CA GLU A 187 -16.80 -13.10 -6.25
C GLU A 187 -16.35 -12.75 -7.68
N CYS A 188 -15.05 -12.52 -7.88
CA CYS A 188 -14.49 -12.29 -9.20
C CYS A 188 -14.60 -13.55 -10.09
N MET A 189 -14.33 -14.73 -9.54
CA MET A 189 -14.48 -16.02 -10.24
C MET A 189 -15.95 -16.32 -10.58
N GLU A 190 -16.88 -16.12 -9.64
CA GLU A 190 -18.32 -16.29 -9.86
C GLU A 190 -18.83 -15.39 -11.00
N LYS A 191 -18.31 -14.16 -11.09
CA LYS A 191 -18.64 -13.25 -12.22
C LYS A 191 -18.09 -13.75 -13.56
N MET A 192 -16.91 -14.36 -13.57
CA MET A 192 -16.34 -14.95 -14.80
C MET A 192 -17.13 -16.18 -15.27
N GLU A 193 -17.59 -17.02 -14.34
CA GLU A 193 -18.38 -18.20 -14.65
C GLU A 193 -19.81 -17.86 -15.16
N ALA A 194 -20.34 -16.71 -14.77
CA ALA A 194 -21.67 -16.24 -15.17
C ALA A 194 -21.73 -15.59 -16.57
N MET A 195 -20.60 -15.45 -17.26
CA MET A 195 -20.49 -14.87 -18.61
C MET A 195 -20.49 -15.92 -19.70
#